data_c79101d08f9fc079d6b054c8691d8fe3
#
_entry.id   c79101d08f9fc079d6b054c8691d8fe3
#
_cell.length_a   1.000
_cell.length_b   1.000
_cell.length_c   1.000
_cell.angle_alpha   90.00
_cell.angle_beta   90.00
_cell.angle_gamma   90.00
#
_symmetry.space_group_name_H-M   'P 1'
#
loop_
_entity.id
_entity.type
_entity.pdbx_description
1 polymer ?
#
loop_
_entity_poly.entity_id
_entity_poly.type
_entity_poly.pdbx_seq_one_letter_code
_entity_poly.pdbx_strand_id
1 'polypeptide(L)'
;MKRNLETICIHGGWQPKKGEPQQLPIYQSTTFRYETSEQMARLFDLEDSGYFYTRLANPTNDAVAKKISALEGGVGAVLTSSGQAANFYAIINICGAGDHLVTSNTIYGGTYNLFGVTLKKLGIECTFIDPEWEDEKIEAAFQPNTKCFFGETISNPGGKVFDIERFAGIAHKHGVPLIVDNTFATPINCRPFEWGCDIVTHSTTKYMDGHASQVGGVVVDSGNFDWEAYSEKFQGLTTPDESYHGLVYTKSFGKLAYITKLVTQLMRDLGSIPGPQNSYLLNIGLETLHLRMRQHCDNAQKVAEWLEKNEKVAWVNYCGLPSDKYYALGQKYLPNGSCGVIAFGLKGSREDAIKFIDSLDFVSIVTHVADARTCVLHPASHTHRQLTDEQLREAGVAPDLIRLSVGIENVDDIIADLEQALK
;
A
#
# COMPACT_ATOMS: atom_id res chain seq x y z
N MET A 1 14.40 11.09 21.38
CA MET A 1 15.48 10.52 20.55
C MET A 1 14.82 9.85 19.33
N LYS A 2 15.21 10.22 18.10
CA LYS A 2 14.71 9.56 16.86
C LYS A 2 15.28 8.14 16.84
N ARG A 3 14.42 7.11 16.69
CA ARG A 3 14.82 5.70 16.62
C ARG A 3 14.96 5.27 15.17
N ASN A 4 15.85 4.31 14.90
CA ASN A 4 15.98 3.69 13.58
C ASN A 4 14.83 2.71 13.32
N LEU A 5 14.59 2.39 12.06
CA LEU A 5 13.45 1.56 11.62
C LEU A 5 13.43 0.18 12.29
N GLU A 6 14.58 -0.47 12.42
CA GLU A 6 14.71 -1.77 13.08
C GLU A 6 14.20 -1.73 14.53
N THR A 7 14.54 -0.67 15.25
CA THR A 7 14.06 -0.45 16.62
C THR A 7 12.56 -0.14 16.65
N ILE A 8 12.04 0.59 15.65
CA ILE A 8 10.61 0.89 15.55
C ILE A 8 9.83 -0.38 15.24
N CYS A 9 10.34 -1.27 14.37
CA CYS A 9 9.72 -2.57 14.10
C CYS A 9 9.43 -3.34 15.40
N ILE A 10 10.36 -3.33 16.34
CA ILE A 10 10.24 -4.05 17.62
C ILE A 10 9.41 -3.27 18.65
N HIS A 11 9.75 -2.00 18.87
CA HIS A 11 9.26 -1.20 20.00
C HIS A 11 8.21 -0.16 19.66
N GLY A 12 7.84 0.00 18.37
CA GLY A 12 6.83 0.96 17.96
C GLY A 12 5.43 0.57 18.44
N GLY A 13 4.60 1.57 18.72
CA GLY A 13 3.18 1.41 19.02
C GLY A 13 2.85 0.95 20.43
N TRP A 14 3.33 -0.21 20.87
CA TRP A 14 3.12 -0.73 22.22
C TRP A 14 4.29 -0.39 23.16
N GLN A 15 3.98 0.25 24.28
CA GLN A 15 4.95 0.58 25.32
C GLN A 15 4.39 0.17 26.67
N PRO A 16 4.73 -1.04 27.16
CA PRO A 16 4.20 -1.56 28.41
C PRO A 16 4.68 -0.75 29.61
N LYS A 17 3.76 -0.47 30.54
CA LYS A 17 4.07 0.08 31.86
C LYS A 17 4.48 -1.04 32.81
N LYS A 18 4.94 -0.65 34.01
CA LYS A 18 5.32 -1.62 35.05
C LYS A 18 4.14 -2.56 35.37
N GLY A 19 4.36 -3.86 35.20
CA GLY A 19 3.34 -4.89 35.44
C GLY A 19 2.44 -5.21 34.28
N GLU A 20 2.52 -4.48 33.16
CA GLU A 20 1.83 -4.82 31.91
C GLU A 20 2.57 -5.90 31.11
N PRO A 21 1.88 -6.65 30.23
CA PRO A 21 2.50 -7.63 29.35
C PRO A 21 3.55 -6.99 28.44
N GLN A 22 4.69 -7.67 28.25
CA GLN A 22 5.71 -7.24 27.28
C GLN A 22 5.16 -7.27 25.87
N GLN A 23 4.40 -8.32 25.52
CA GLN A 23 3.74 -8.44 24.21
C GLN A 23 2.45 -7.65 24.18
N LEU A 24 2.12 -7.10 23.01
CA LEU A 24 0.86 -6.38 22.75
C LEU A 24 -0.35 -7.26 23.12
N PRO A 25 -1.22 -6.85 24.04
CA PRO A 25 -2.46 -7.59 24.37
C PRO A 25 -3.47 -7.56 23.24
N ILE A 26 -4.28 -8.63 23.12
CA ILE A 26 -5.43 -8.67 22.22
C ILE A 26 -6.67 -8.22 22.99
N TYR A 27 -7.16 -7.02 22.68
CA TYR A 27 -8.38 -6.47 23.28
C TYR A 27 -9.61 -6.93 22.47
N GLN A 28 -10.05 -8.16 22.70
CA GLN A 28 -11.20 -8.76 22.03
C GLN A 28 -12.50 -8.32 22.73
N SER A 29 -12.89 -7.06 22.54
CA SER A 29 -14.08 -6.46 23.10
C SER A 29 -14.80 -5.60 22.08
N THR A 30 -16.13 -5.59 22.10
CA THR A 30 -16.95 -4.71 21.26
C THR A 30 -16.98 -3.29 21.83
N THR A 31 -17.10 -3.16 23.16
CA THR A 31 -17.29 -1.89 23.88
C THR A 31 -16.37 -1.81 25.08
N PHE A 32 -16.24 -0.60 25.61
CA PHE A 32 -15.43 -0.30 26.78
C PHE A 32 -16.28 0.38 27.85
N ARG A 33 -15.90 0.25 29.13
CA ARG A 33 -16.65 0.79 30.27
C ARG A 33 -16.23 2.24 30.54
N TYR A 34 -17.19 3.08 30.86
CA TYR A 34 -17.00 4.46 31.30
C TYR A 34 -17.31 4.58 32.81
N GLU A 35 -16.77 5.62 33.43
CA GLU A 35 -17.04 5.94 34.83
C GLU A 35 -18.34 6.75 35.00
N THR A 36 -18.60 7.68 34.05
CA THR A 36 -19.77 8.57 34.11
C THR A 36 -20.39 8.76 32.72
N SER A 37 -21.68 9.12 32.70
CA SER A 37 -22.40 9.48 31.45
C SER A 37 -21.77 10.72 30.77
N GLU A 38 -21.24 11.64 31.57
CA GLU A 38 -20.59 12.86 31.07
C GLU A 38 -19.29 12.51 30.36
N GLN A 39 -18.47 11.61 30.90
CA GLN A 39 -17.25 11.11 30.21
C GLN A 39 -17.61 10.47 28.86
N MET A 40 -18.67 9.67 28.83
CA MET A 40 -19.15 9.06 27.58
C MET A 40 -19.58 10.14 26.58
N ALA A 41 -20.32 11.18 26.99
CA ALA A 41 -20.75 12.26 26.11
C ALA A 41 -19.55 12.99 25.48
N ARG A 42 -18.55 13.37 26.27
CA ARG A 42 -17.33 14.04 25.77
C ARG A 42 -16.55 13.21 24.76
N LEU A 43 -16.51 11.88 24.91
CA LEU A 43 -15.90 11.00 23.92
C LEU A 43 -16.65 11.01 22.58
N PHE A 44 -18.00 11.02 22.64
CA PHE A 44 -18.82 11.12 21.42
C PHE A 44 -18.72 12.47 20.73
N ASP A 45 -18.52 13.55 21.51
CA ASP A 45 -18.34 14.91 21.01
C ASP A 45 -16.87 15.19 20.55
N LEU A 46 -15.99 14.20 20.62
CA LEU A 46 -14.56 14.31 20.32
C LEU A 46 -13.79 15.33 21.19
N GLU A 47 -14.32 15.63 22.38
CA GLU A 47 -13.71 16.52 23.37
C GLU A 47 -12.73 15.78 24.30
N ASP A 48 -12.82 14.45 24.35
CA ASP A 48 -11.93 13.61 25.14
C ASP A 48 -11.38 12.46 24.28
N SER A 49 -10.29 11.83 24.75
CA SER A 49 -9.65 10.69 24.09
C SER A 49 -9.91 9.39 24.85
N GLY A 50 -10.24 8.32 24.13
CA GLY A 50 -10.47 7.02 24.75
C GLY A 50 -11.09 6.00 23.81
N TYR A 51 -11.42 4.85 24.36
CA TYR A 51 -12.06 3.76 23.63
C TYR A 51 -13.50 3.62 24.08
N PHE A 52 -14.43 3.49 23.13
CA PHE A 52 -15.83 3.25 23.44
C PHE A 52 -16.44 2.14 22.58
N TYR A 53 -16.03 2.01 21.34
CA TYR A 53 -16.53 0.98 20.43
C TYR A 53 -15.41 0.56 19.44
N THR A 54 -15.16 -0.74 19.34
CA THR A 54 -14.03 -1.28 18.56
C THR A 54 -14.06 -0.91 17.08
N ARG A 55 -15.24 -0.65 16.47
CA ARG A 55 -15.33 -0.19 15.08
C ARG A 55 -14.63 1.15 14.85
N LEU A 56 -14.56 2.03 15.83
CA LEU A 56 -13.90 3.33 15.73
C LEU A 56 -12.45 3.26 16.24
N ALA A 57 -12.26 2.62 17.39
CA ALA A 57 -10.94 2.51 18.01
C ALA A 57 -10.85 1.28 18.91
N ASN A 58 -9.69 0.61 18.86
CA ASN A 58 -9.37 -0.55 19.69
C ASN A 58 -7.89 -0.49 20.09
N PRO A 59 -7.53 -0.73 21.37
CA PRO A 59 -6.15 -0.60 21.83
C PRO A 59 -5.14 -1.42 21.04
N THR A 60 -5.49 -2.63 20.60
CA THR A 60 -4.62 -3.48 19.77
C THR A 60 -4.43 -2.90 18.38
N ASN A 61 -5.52 -2.49 17.72
CA ASN A 61 -5.48 -1.89 16.38
C ASN A 61 -4.67 -0.58 16.38
N ASP A 62 -4.90 0.26 17.38
CA ASP A 62 -4.23 1.56 17.51
C ASP A 62 -2.72 1.41 17.76
N ALA A 63 -2.33 0.42 18.57
CA ALA A 63 -0.91 0.16 18.79
C ALA A 63 -0.20 -0.21 17.48
N VAL A 64 -0.84 -1.04 16.66
CA VAL A 64 -0.28 -1.45 15.35
C VAL A 64 -0.30 -0.29 14.35
N ALA A 65 -1.39 0.48 14.30
CA ALA A 65 -1.49 1.68 13.46
C ALA A 65 -0.38 2.70 13.82
N LYS A 66 -0.15 2.95 15.12
CA LYS A 66 0.94 3.81 15.61
C LYS A 66 2.32 3.30 15.22
N LYS A 67 2.55 1.97 15.25
CA LYS A 67 3.81 1.36 14.79
C LYS A 67 4.03 1.65 13.31
N ILE A 68 3.04 1.41 12.46
CA ILE A 68 3.15 1.65 11.00
C ILE A 68 3.31 3.14 10.71
N SER A 69 2.55 4.02 11.38
CA SER A 69 2.73 5.47 11.25
C SER A 69 4.17 5.90 11.58
N ALA A 70 4.75 5.35 12.65
CA ALA A 70 6.13 5.66 13.03
C ALA A 70 7.16 5.11 12.01
N LEU A 71 6.91 3.95 11.42
CA LEU A 71 7.74 3.36 10.36
C LEU A 71 7.74 4.24 9.10
N GLU A 72 6.57 4.68 8.65
CA GLU A 72 6.45 5.58 7.50
C GLU A 72 6.90 7.02 7.82
N GLY A 73 6.90 7.42 9.09
CA GLY A 73 7.19 8.80 9.52
C GLY A 73 5.98 9.72 9.43
N GLY A 74 4.78 9.16 9.46
CA GLY A 74 3.52 9.88 9.46
C GLY A 74 3.13 10.43 10.83
N VAL A 75 2.11 11.28 10.86
CA VAL A 75 1.52 11.84 12.10
C VAL A 75 0.44 10.95 12.69
N GLY A 76 -0.19 10.11 11.85
CA GLY A 76 -1.24 9.19 12.26
C GLY A 76 -1.53 8.13 11.20
N ALA A 77 -2.15 7.04 11.62
CA ALA A 77 -2.58 5.95 10.75
C ALA A 77 -3.85 5.31 11.25
N VAL A 78 -4.58 4.65 10.33
CA VAL A 78 -5.74 3.84 10.65
C VAL A 78 -5.68 2.50 9.90
N LEU A 79 -5.90 1.40 10.62
CA LEU A 79 -5.98 0.07 10.02
C LEU A 79 -7.34 -0.15 9.36
N THR A 80 -7.33 -0.87 8.24
CA THR A 80 -8.52 -1.29 7.51
C THR A 80 -8.53 -2.80 7.30
N SER A 81 -9.68 -3.37 6.95
CA SER A 81 -9.86 -4.81 6.74
C SER A 81 -9.16 -5.36 5.49
N SER A 82 -8.67 -4.49 4.60
CA SER A 82 -7.93 -4.87 3.39
C SER A 82 -7.20 -3.67 2.78
N GLY A 83 -6.21 -3.91 1.93
CA GLY A 83 -5.56 -2.84 1.15
C GLY A 83 -6.54 -2.11 0.23
N GLN A 84 -7.53 -2.81 -0.35
CA GLN A 84 -8.57 -2.17 -1.15
C GLN A 84 -9.46 -1.23 -0.33
N ALA A 85 -9.78 -1.60 0.92
CA ALA A 85 -10.48 -0.69 1.84
C ALA A 85 -9.62 0.53 2.19
N ALA A 86 -8.29 0.35 2.33
CA ALA A 86 -7.37 1.47 2.55
C ALA A 86 -7.38 2.44 1.35
N ASN A 87 -7.22 1.93 0.12
CA ASN A 87 -7.26 2.75 -1.09
C ASN A 87 -8.63 3.43 -1.27
N PHE A 88 -9.72 2.71 -1.04
CA PHE A 88 -11.07 3.27 -1.11
C PHE A 88 -11.26 4.41 -0.10
N TYR A 89 -10.91 4.19 1.16
CA TYR A 89 -11.07 5.20 2.21
C TYR A 89 -10.14 6.40 2.02
N ALA A 90 -8.91 6.18 1.55
CA ALA A 90 -8.01 7.28 1.25
C ALA A 90 -8.61 8.24 0.19
N ILE A 91 -9.31 7.70 -0.80
CA ILE A 91 -9.96 8.51 -1.84
C ILE A 91 -11.25 9.15 -1.33
N ILE A 92 -12.21 8.36 -0.80
CA ILE A 92 -13.54 8.92 -0.46
C ILE A 92 -13.52 9.82 0.78
N ASN A 93 -12.43 9.86 1.52
CA ASN A 93 -12.23 10.82 2.61
C ASN A 93 -12.18 12.27 2.09
N ILE A 94 -11.77 12.47 0.84
CA ILE A 94 -11.59 13.78 0.21
C ILE A 94 -12.32 13.92 -1.14
N CYS A 95 -12.83 12.83 -1.70
CA CYS A 95 -13.62 12.80 -2.93
C CYS A 95 -15.07 12.43 -2.65
N GLY A 96 -16.00 13.10 -3.26
CA GLY A 96 -17.44 12.79 -3.28
C GLY A 96 -18.02 12.73 -4.69
N ALA A 97 -19.33 12.56 -4.80
CA ALA A 97 -20.01 12.60 -6.10
C ALA A 97 -19.77 13.96 -6.80
N GLY A 98 -19.38 13.92 -8.06
CA GLY A 98 -19.00 15.08 -8.85
C GLY A 98 -17.51 15.44 -8.79
N ASP A 99 -16.72 14.75 -7.99
CA ASP A 99 -15.27 14.94 -7.91
C ASP A 99 -14.51 14.03 -8.88
N HIS A 100 -13.23 14.32 -9.06
CA HIS A 100 -12.34 13.65 -9.99
C HIS A 100 -11.01 13.30 -9.30
N LEU A 101 -10.37 12.20 -9.74
CA LEU A 101 -8.99 11.87 -9.39
C LEU A 101 -8.16 11.57 -10.64
N VAL A 102 -6.86 11.84 -10.54
CA VAL A 102 -5.86 11.37 -11.51
C VAL A 102 -5.13 10.18 -10.91
N THR A 103 -4.80 9.17 -11.70
CA THR A 103 -4.05 8.01 -11.25
C THR A 103 -3.13 7.46 -12.34
N SER A 104 -2.02 6.83 -11.94
CA SER A 104 -1.21 6.02 -12.85
C SER A 104 -2.01 4.83 -13.37
N ASN A 105 -1.81 4.48 -14.65
CA ASN A 105 -2.36 3.26 -15.24
C ASN A 105 -1.60 1.99 -14.83
N THR A 106 -0.44 2.13 -14.16
CA THR A 106 0.43 1.03 -13.74
C THR A 106 0.19 0.58 -12.30
N ILE A 107 -1.01 0.79 -11.77
CA ILE A 107 -1.42 0.37 -10.42
C ILE A 107 -1.98 -1.05 -10.43
N TYR A 108 -2.11 -1.66 -9.25
CA TYR A 108 -2.70 -2.97 -9.05
C TYR A 108 -4.08 -3.09 -9.74
N GLY A 109 -4.31 -4.19 -10.47
CA GLY A 109 -5.53 -4.39 -11.27
C GLY A 109 -6.84 -4.26 -10.47
N GLY A 110 -6.85 -4.65 -9.18
CA GLY A 110 -8.00 -4.43 -8.31
C GLY A 110 -8.25 -2.94 -8.04
N THR A 111 -7.21 -2.14 -7.85
CA THR A 111 -7.29 -0.69 -7.66
C THR A 111 -7.67 0.01 -8.96
N TYR A 112 -7.15 -0.45 -10.10
CA TYR A 112 -7.56 0.02 -11.42
C TYR A 112 -9.08 -0.12 -11.64
N ASN A 113 -9.62 -1.32 -11.33
CA ASN A 113 -11.06 -1.56 -11.40
C ASN A 113 -11.85 -0.75 -10.36
N LEU A 114 -11.33 -0.60 -9.14
CA LEU A 114 -11.94 0.23 -8.10
C LEU A 114 -12.16 1.66 -8.61
N PHE A 115 -11.13 2.27 -9.19
CA PHE A 115 -11.17 3.66 -9.63
C PHE A 115 -11.96 3.83 -10.95
N GLY A 116 -11.71 2.99 -11.93
CA GLY A 116 -12.32 3.13 -13.27
C GLY A 116 -13.78 2.67 -13.34
N VAL A 117 -14.22 1.79 -12.45
CA VAL A 117 -15.57 1.18 -12.51
C VAL A 117 -16.39 1.45 -11.26
N THR A 118 -15.83 1.13 -10.08
CA THR A 118 -16.60 1.17 -8.83
C THR A 118 -16.84 2.59 -8.37
N LEU A 119 -15.82 3.45 -8.31
CA LEU A 119 -15.94 4.85 -7.92
C LEU A 119 -16.83 5.64 -8.89
N LYS A 120 -16.80 5.30 -10.18
CA LYS A 120 -17.69 5.90 -11.16
C LYS A 120 -19.18 5.69 -10.83
N LYS A 121 -19.54 4.53 -10.27
CA LYS A 121 -20.92 4.27 -9.79
C LYS A 121 -21.30 5.12 -8.59
N LEU A 122 -20.31 5.67 -7.87
CA LEU A 122 -20.47 6.60 -6.77
C LEU A 122 -20.39 8.07 -7.22
N GLY A 123 -20.29 8.31 -8.54
CA GLY A 123 -20.22 9.64 -9.12
C GLY A 123 -18.83 10.28 -9.07
N ILE A 124 -17.78 9.51 -8.80
CA ILE A 124 -16.38 9.98 -8.79
C ILE A 124 -15.73 9.54 -10.11
N GLU A 125 -15.25 10.50 -10.88
CA GLU A 125 -14.57 10.23 -12.16
C GLU A 125 -13.06 10.07 -11.96
N CYS A 126 -12.42 9.30 -12.88
CA CYS A 126 -11.01 8.99 -12.82
C CYS A 126 -10.37 9.12 -14.20
N THR A 127 -9.23 9.81 -14.28
CA THR A 127 -8.36 9.82 -15.46
C THR A 127 -7.09 9.02 -15.18
N PHE A 128 -6.84 7.99 -15.99
CA PHE A 128 -5.61 7.20 -15.95
C PHE A 128 -4.55 7.85 -16.84
N ILE A 129 -3.34 8.01 -16.31
CA ILE A 129 -2.18 8.52 -17.04
C ILE A 129 -1.10 7.43 -17.13
N ASP A 130 -0.31 7.49 -18.20
CA ASP A 130 0.93 6.72 -18.25
C ASP A 130 2.04 7.54 -17.56
N PRO A 131 2.72 6.98 -16.53
CA PRO A 131 3.81 7.68 -15.85
C PRO A 131 4.98 8.08 -16.76
N GLU A 132 5.06 7.50 -17.95
CA GLU A 132 6.09 7.80 -18.96
C GLU A 132 5.74 9.00 -19.86
N TRP A 133 4.53 9.56 -19.73
CA TRP A 133 4.19 10.77 -20.48
C TRP A 133 4.97 11.98 -19.98
N GLU A 134 5.13 12.96 -20.89
CA GLU A 134 5.68 14.28 -20.54
C GLU A 134 4.77 15.01 -19.56
N ASP A 135 5.36 15.90 -18.74
CA ASP A 135 4.65 16.59 -17.65
C ASP A 135 3.42 17.35 -18.14
N GLU A 136 3.51 18.04 -19.28
CA GLU A 136 2.40 18.82 -19.86
C GLU A 136 1.20 17.93 -20.18
N LYS A 137 1.42 16.72 -20.64
CA LYS A 137 0.35 15.77 -20.94
C LYS A 137 -0.28 15.21 -19.67
N ILE A 138 0.53 14.98 -18.63
CA ILE A 138 0.05 14.54 -17.31
C ILE A 138 -0.74 15.66 -16.64
N GLU A 139 -0.23 16.89 -16.64
CA GLU A 139 -0.92 18.06 -16.10
C GLU A 139 -2.28 18.32 -16.79
N ALA A 140 -2.38 18.05 -18.09
CA ALA A 140 -3.64 18.18 -18.84
C ALA A 140 -4.74 17.18 -18.40
N ALA A 141 -4.39 16.14 -17.62
CA ALA A 141 -5.36 15.22 -17.04
C ALA A 141 -6.06 15.81 -15.79
N PHE A 142 -5.51 16.87 -15.18
CA PHE A 142 -6.10 17.49 -14.00
C PHE A 142 -7.26 18.41 -14.40
N GLN A 143 -8.36 18.30 -13.70
CA GLN A 143 -9.59 19.08 -13.86
C GLN A 143 -9.79 20.00 -12.65
N PRO A 144 -10.64 21.04 -12.72
CA PRO A 144 -10.90 21.92 -11.58
C PRO A 144 -11.40 21.18 -10.33
N ASN A 145 -12.16 20.09 -10.50
CA ASN A 145 -12.71 19.22 -9.47
C ASN A 145 -11.78 18.04 -9.11
N THR A 146 -10.55 17.99 -9.60
CA THR A 146 -9.57 16.96 -9.16
C THR A 146 -9.22 17.15 -7.70
N LYS A 147 -9.25 16.05 -6.93
CA LYS A 147 -9.02 16.03 -5.49
C LYS A 147 -7.73 15.34 -5.07
N CYS A 148 -7.20 14.43 -5.88
CA CYS A 148 -5.94 13.76 -5.58
C CYS A 148 -5.28 13.18 -6.83
N PHE A 149 -3.99 12.88 -6.68
CA PHE A 149 -3.24 12.04 -7.61
C PHE A 149 -2.83 10.75 -6.88
N PHE A 150 -3.02 9.59 -7.52
CA PHE A 150 -2.72 8.28 -6.93
C PHE A 150 -1.68 7.51 -7.76
N GLY A 151 -0.75 6.81 -7.08
CA GLY A 151 0.23 5.93 -7.71
C GLY A 151 0.65 4.79 -6.78
N GLU A 152 1.50 3.88 -7.29
CA GLU A 152 2.14 2.81 -6.51
C GLU A 152 3.66 2.96 -6.60
N THR A 153 4.38 2.84 -5.49
CA THR A 153 5.85 2.93 -5.45
C THR A 153 6.50 1.98 -6.43
N ILE A 154 6.05 0.72 -6.46
CA ILE A 154 6.48 -0.33 -7.40
C ILE A 154 5.24 -1.01 -7.93
N SER A 155 5.03 -0.97 -9.23
CA SER A 155 3.83 -1.49 -9.88
C SER A 155 3.74 -3.02 -9.85
N ASN A 156 2.51 -3.55 -9.75
CA ASN A 156 2.19 -4.96 -9.82
C ASN A 156 1.33 -5.27 -11.06
N PRO A 157 1.75 -6.14 -11.99
CA PRO A 157 2.92 -7.03 -11.93
C PRO A 157 4.21 -6.48 -12.57
N GLY A 158 4.19 -5.33 -13.21
CA GLY A 158 5.21 -4.89 -14.16
C GLY A 158 6.55 -4.45 -13.55
N GLY A 159 6.65 -4.23 -12.23
CA GLY A 159 7.89 -3.83 -11.56
C GLY A 159 8.37 -2.40 -11.87
N LYS A 160 7.53 -1.55 -12.48
CA LYS A 160 7.86 -0.14 -12.79
C LYS A 160 7.96 0.67 -11.49
N VAL A 161 8.97 1.53 -11.38
CA VAL A 161 9.16 2.44 -10.24
C VAL A 161 8.51 3.79 -10.53
N PHE A 162 7.69 4.26 -9.60
CA PHE A 162 6.99 5.54 -9.68
C PHE A 162 7.90 6.68 -9.23
N ASP A 163 8.03 7.73 -10.03
CA ASP A 163 8.86 8.90 -9.68
C ASP A 163 8.12 9.82 -8.70
N ILE A 164 8.18 9.47 -7.41
CA ILE A 164 7.37 10.07 -6.34
C ILE A 164 7.57 11.59 -6.29
N GLU A 165 8.80 12.07 -6.32
CA GLU A 165 9.11 13.51 -6.21
C GLU A 165 8.57 14.31 -7.39
N ARG A 166 8.71 13.78 -8.62
CA ARG A 166 8.13 14.37 -9.83
C ARG A 166 6.62 14.51 -9.71
N PHE A 167 5.94 13.44 -9.35
CA PHE A 167 4.48 13.42 -9.29
C PHE A 167 3.91 14.17 -8.08
N ALA A 168 4.65 14.24 -6.97
CA ALA A 168 4.31 15.12 -5.86
C ALA A 168 4.35 16.59 -6.30
N GLY A 169 5.38 16.99 -7.04
CA GLY A 169 5.48 18.34 -7.60
C GLY A 169 4.31 18.68 -8.51
N ILE A 170 3.91 17.76 -9.41
CA ILE A 170 2.74 17.96 -10.28
C ILE A 170 1.44 18.05 -9.47
N ALA A 171 1.20 17.13 -8.53
CA ALA A 171 0.01 17.14 -7.68
C ALA A 171 -0.13 18.46 -6.90
N HIS A 172 0.94 18.89 -6.26
CA HIS A 172 0.97 20.12 -5.44
C HIS A 172 0.78 21.38 -6.30
N LYS A 173 1.30 21.42 -7.53
CA LYS A 173 1.05 22.51 -8.49
C LYS A 173 -0.43 22.67 -8.78
N HIS A 174 -1.20 21.58 -8.79
CA HIS A 174 -2.64 21.57 -8.95
C HIS A 174 -3.44 21.69 -7.63
N GLY A 175 -2.75 21.87 -6.51
CA GLY A 175 -3.35 22.01 -5.18
C GLY A 175 -4.09 20.77 -4.70
N VAL A 176 -3.53 19.58 -4.98
CA VAL A 176 -4.08 18.30 -4.56
C VAL A 176 -2.98 17.41 -3.93
N PRO A 177 -3.32 16.54 -2.97
CA PRO A 177 -2.35 15.63 -2.37
C PRO A 177 -1.96 14.51 -3.35
N LEU A 178 -0.71 14.03 -3.20
CA LEU A 178 -0.25 12.76 -3.76
C LEU A 178 -0.51 11.63 -2.76
N ILE A 179 -1.18 10.58 -3.22
CA ILE A 179 -1.43 9.33 -2.48
C ILE A 179 -0.62 8.22 -3.13
N VAL A 180 0.16 7.48 -2.34
CA VAL A 180 1.01 6.39 -2.85
C VAL A 180 0.72 5.09 -2.12
N ASP A 181 0.38 4.05 -2.86
CA ASP A 181 0.38 2.68 -2.34
C ASP A 181 1.83 2.17 -2.26
N ASN A 182 2.34 2.01 -1.02
CA ASN A 182 3.72 1.63 -0.75
C ASN A 182 3.86 0.14 -0.37
N THR A 183 2.91 -0.69 -0.79
CA THR A 183 2.81 -2.10 -0.39
C THR A 183 4.07 -2.90 -0.69
N PHE A 184 4.66 -2.76 -1.89
CA PHE A 184 5.81 -3.58 -2.30
C PHE A 184 7.14 -3.09 -1.76
N ALA A 185 7.34 -1.79 -1.65
CA ALA A 185 8.56 -1.24 -1.08
C ALA A 185 8.60 -1.39 0.44
N THR A 186 7.47 -1.25 1.12
CA THR A 186 7.37 -1.11 2.57
C THR A 186 8.16 0.10 3.11
N PRO A 187 7.95 0.58 4.32
CA PRO A 187 8.74 1.67 4.89
C PRO A 187 10.22 1.32 5.11
N ILE A 188 10.59 0.04 4.94
CA ILE A 188 11.98 -0.40 5.05
C ILE A 188 12.80 0.01 3.82
N ASN A 189 12.21 -0.12 2.63
CA ASN A 189 12.91 0.17 1.38
C ASN A 189 12.60 1.58 0.85
N CYS A 190 11.38 2.10 1.08
CA CYS A 190 10.97 3.44 0.67
C CYS A 190 10.06 4.08 1.71
N ARG A 191 10.28 5.35 1.98
CA ARG A 191 9.39 6.20 2.79
C ARG A 191 8.89 7.35 1.91
N PRO A 192 7.74 7.23 1.25
CA PRO A 192 7.25 8.19 0.26
C PRO A 192 7.12 9.62 0.79
N PHE A 193 6.89 9.81 2.09
CA PHE A 193 6.82 11.13 2.71
C PHE A 193 8.13 11.93 2.61
N GLU A 194 9.28 11.27 2.53
CA GLU A 194 10.58 11.91 2.35
C GLU A 194 10.74 12.51 0.94
N TRP A 195 9.85 12.15 0.01
CA TRP A 195 9.83 12.54 -1.39
C TRP A 195 8.60 13.39 -1.77
N GLY A 196 7.87 13.91 -0.78
CA GLY A 196 6.74 14.81 -1.02
C GLY A 196 5.37 14.14 -1.15
N CYS A 197 5.26 12.84 -0.96
CA CYS A 197 3.96 12.19 -0.84
C CYS A 197 3.23 12.66 0.42
N ASP A 198 1.90 12.76 0.36
CA ASP A 198 1.08 13.28 1.47
C ASP A 198 0.39 12.16 2.24
N ILE A 199 -0.09 11.15 1.54
CA ILE A 199 -0.83 10.01 2.11
C ILE A 199 -0.24 8.72 1.55
N VAL A 200 0.00 7.76 2.44
CA VAL A 200 0.47 6.41 2.06
C VAL A 200 -0.60 5.40 2.41
N THR A 201 -0.82 4.46 1.49
CA THR A 201 -1.63 3.27 1.74
C THR A 201 -0.80 1.99 1.65
N HIS A 202 -1.25 0.94 2.31
CA HIS A 202 -0.68 -0.40 2.16
C HIS A 202 -1.76 -1.47 2.21
N SER A 203 -1.54 -2.53 1.46
CA SER A 203 -2.09 -3.84 1.78
C SER A 203 -1.16 -4.49 2.82
N THR A 204 -1.54 -4.45 4.09
CA THR A 204 -0.77 -5.09 5.17
C THR A 204 -0.75 -6.62 5.06
N THR A 205 -1.61 -7.18 4.20
CA THR A 205 -1.67 -8.58 3.78
C THR A 205 -0.34 -9.10 3.22
N LYS A 206 0.50 -8.19 2.68
CA LYS A 206 1.72 -8.51 1.91
C LYS A 206 2.94 -8.55 2.83
N TYR A 207 4.07 -7.96 2.48
CA TYR A 207 5.30 -8.02 3.27
C TYR A 207 5.15 -7.62 4.75
N MET A 208 4.22 -6.72 5.10
CA MET A 208 4.04 -6.34 6.50
C MET A 208 3.61 -7.51 7.37
N ASP A 209 2.67 -8.34 6.91
CA ASP A 209 2.35 -9.64 7.50
C ASP A 209 3.44 -10.67 7.17
N GLY A 210 3.71 -10.88 5.89
CA GLY A 210 4.78 -11.71 5.33
C GLY A 210 4.59 -13.22 5.50
N HIS A 211 3.44 -13.67 6.01
CA HIS A 211 3.16 -15.08 6.34
C HIS A 211 1.86 -15.60 5.72
N ALA A 212 1.16 -14.78 4.93
CA ALA A 212 -0.18 -15.06 4.39
C ALA A 212 -1.19 -15.44 5.48
N SER A 213 -1.05 -14.86 6.68
CA SER A 213 -1.83 -15.23 7.87
C SER A 213 -3.05 -14.35 8.11
N GLN A 214 -3.07 -13.12 7.53
CA GLN A 214 -4.18 -12.18 7.68
C GLN A 214 -4.38 -11.31 6.44
N VAL A 215 -5.57 -10.79 6.26
CA VAL A 215 -5.90 -9.76 5.28
C VAL A 215 -6.10 -8.44 6.01
N GLY A 216 -5.46 -7.37 5.53
CA GLY A 216 -5.58 -6.06 6.13
C GLY A 216 -5.03 -4.96 5.23
N GLY A 217 -5.23 -3.73 5.69
CA GLY A 217 -4.70 -2.52 5.06
C GLY A 217 -4.44 -1.43 6.09
N VAL A 218 -3.83 -0.36 5.65
CA VAL A 218 -3.58 0.84 6.47
C VAL A 218 -3.55 2.08 5.60
N VAL A 219 -4.08 3.17 6.12
CA VAL A 219 -3.89 4.53 5.60
C VAL A 219 -3.02 5.29 6.58
N VAL A 220 -1.98 5.95 6.08
CA VAL A 220 -1.05 6.77 6.88
C VAL A 220 -1.03 8.18 6.31
N ASP A 221 -1.11 9.18 7.18
CA ASP A 221 -1.05 10.60 6.82
C ASP A 221 0.29 11.20 7.24
N SER A 222 0.93 11.94 6.35
CA SER A 222 2.13 12.71 6.65
C SER A 222 1.84 13.92 7.57
N GLY A 223 0.62 14.47 7.51
CA GLY A 223 0.23 15.73 8.11
C GLY A 223 0.90 16.96 7.48
N ASN A 224 1.43 16.84 6.27
CA ASN A 224 2.17 17.92 5.59
C ASN A 224 1.34 18.65 4.54
N PHE A 225 0.27 18.06 4.01
CA PHE A 225 -0.59 18.74 3.04
C PHE A 225 -1.38 19.88 3.72
N ASP A 226 -1.31 21.07 3.14
CA ASP A 226 -2.01 22.26 3.66
C ASP A 226 -3.46 22.30 3.14
N TRP A 227 -4.36 21.63 3.86
CA TRP A 227 -5.80 21.60 3.54
C TRP A 227 -6.44 22.98 3.54
N GLU A 228 -5.98 23.89 4.40
CA GLU A 228 -6.52 25.25 4.54
C GLU A 228 -6.16 26.14 3.34
N ALA A 229 -4.97 25.98 2.77
CA ALA A 229 -4.57 26.68 1.56
C ALA A 229 -5.48 26.36 0.36
N TYR A 230 -6.11 25.18 0.38
CA TYR A 230 -7.03 24.70 -0.68
C TYR A 230 -8.43 24.41 -0.14
N SER A 231 -8.89 25.23 0.81
CA SER A 231 -10.15 25.03 1.54
C SER A 231 -11.37 24.87 0.63
N GLU A 232 -11.44 25.58 -0.51
CA GLU A 232 -12.53 25.44 -1.47
C GLU A 232 -12.62 24.04 -2.10
N LYS A 233 -11.47 23.36 -2.25
CA LYS A 233 -11.42 21.98 -2.74
C LYS A 233 -11.78 20.97 -1.66
N PHE A 234 -11.40 21.21 -0.40
CA PHE A 234 -11.48 20.24 0.69
C PHE A 234 -12.43 20.69 1.83
N GLN A 235 -13.60 21.14 1.43
CA GLN A 235 -14.62 21.63 2.37
C GLN A 235 -14.96 20.61 3.47
N GLY A 236 -14.98 19.30 3.18
CA GLY A 236 -15.22 18.27 4.18
C GLY A 236 -14.21 18.20 5.34
N LEU A 237 -13.05 18.93 5.23
CA LEU A 237 -12.05 19.05 6.30
C LEU A 237 -12.00 20.46 6.89
N THR A 238 -12.39 21.49 6.11
CA THR A 238 -12.13 22.90 6.39
C THR A 238 -13.38 23.71 6.74
N THR A 239 -14.58 23.12 6.58
CA THR A 239 -15.85 23.75 6.94
C THR A 239 -16.56 22.97 8.06
N PRO A 240 -17.57 23.57 8.72
CA PRO A 240 -18.32 22.93 9.80
C PRO A 240 -18.96 21.61 9.37
N ASP A 241 -18.74 20.55 10.15
CA ASP A 241 -19.34 19.22 9.94
C ASP A 241 -20.68 19.12 10.68
N GLU A 242 -21.73 18.79 9.94
CA GLU A 242 -23.10 18.63 10.50
C GLU A 242 -23.19 17.43 11.46
N SER A 243 -22.37 16.39 11.29
CA SER A 243 -22.36 15.19 12.14
C SER A 243 -21.78 15.43 13.52
N TYR A 244 -21.00 16.53 13.70
CA TYR A 244 -20.28 16.84 14.94
C TYR A 244 -20.49 18.30 15.35
N HIS A 245 -21.74 18.75 15.40
CA HIS A 245 -22.14 20.07 15.94
C HIS A 245 -21.37 21.26 15.35
N GLY A 246 -20.97 21.16 14.08
CA GLY A 246 -20.23 22.22 13.40
C GLY A 246 -18.72 22.21 13.65
N LEU A 247 -18.15 21.10 14.10
CA LEU A 247 -16.71 20.91 14.22
C LEU A 247 -16.01 21.11 12.86
N VAL A 248 -14.87 21.79 12.84
CA VAL A 248 -14.00 21.92 11.68
C VAL A 248 -12.73 21.12 11.94
N TYR A 249 -12.51 20.04 11.17
CA TYR A 249 -11.42 19.08 11.44
C TYR A 249 -10.04 19.73 11.46
N THR A 250 -9.74 20.59 10.48
CA THR A 250 -8.44 21.28 10.41
C THR A 250 -8.20 22.21 11.61
N LYS A 251 -9.24 22.86 12.13
CA LYS A 251 -9.13 23.74 13.30
C LYS A 251 -8.99 22.95 14.60
N SER A 252 -9.75 21.84 14.73
CA SER A 252 -9.80 21.07 15.99
C SER A 252 -8.63 20.10 16.12
N PHE A 253 -8.15 19.51 15.02
CA PHE A 253 -7.15 18.44 15.04
C PHE A 253 -5.85 18.76 14.29
N GLY A 254 -5.77 19.93 13.63
CA GLY A 254 -4.56 20.36 12.92
C GLY A 254 -4.05 19.28 11.94
N LYS A 255 -2.83 18.82 12.14
CA LYS A 255 -2.19 17.80 11.30
C LYS A 255 -2.88 16.43 11.31
N LEU A 256 -3.71 16.15 12.30
CA LEU A 256 -4.47 14.89 12.38
C LEU A 256 -5.86 14.98 11.73
N ALA A 257 -6.22 16.09 11.12
CA ALA A 257 -7.55 16.35 10.58
C ALA A 257 -8.01 15.25 9.61
N TYR A 258 -7.16 14.84 8.67
CA TYR A 258 -7.47 13.83 7.66
C TYR A 258 -7.74 12.45 8.28
N ILE A 259 -6.86 11.99 9.17
CA ILE A 259 -7.02 10.69 9.86
C ILE A 259 -8.21 10.71 10.82
N THR A 260 -8.42 11.82 11.54
CA THR A 260 -9.57 11.93 12.46
C THR A 260 -10.88 11.86 11.68
N LYS A 261 -11.02 12.61 10.59
CA LYS A 261 -12.21 12.55 9.73
C LYS A 261 -12.43 11.12 9.19
N LEU A 262 -11.38 10.46 8.73
CA LEU A 262 -11.48 9.09 8.22
C LEU A 262 -12.06 8.14 9.29
N VAL A 263 -11.61 8.25 10.54
CA VAL A 263 -12.12 7.43 11.66
C VAL A 263 -13.54 7.82 12.03
N THR A 264 -13.81 9.10 12.24
CA THR A 264 -15.06 9.60 12.83
C THR A 264 -16.22 9.61 11.84
N GLN A 265 -15.96 9.61 10.54
CA GLN A 265 -17.00 9.49 9.50
C GLN A 265 -16.95 8.12 8.82
N LEU A 266 -15.91 7.83 8.05
CA LEU A 266 -15.91 6.65 7.18
C LEU A 266 -15.84 5.35 7.97
N MET A 267 -14.94 5.25 8.94
CA MET A 267 -14.83 4.04 9.75
C MET A 267 -16.07 3.86 10.64
N ARG A 268 -16.60 4.95 11.20
CA ARG A 268 -17.84 4.93 12.00
C ARG A 268 -19.02 4.41 11.19
N ASP A 269 -19.20 4.91 9.95
CA ASP A 269 -20.43 4.71 9.19
C ASP A 269 -20.36 3.47 8.29
N LEU A 270 -19.19 3.19 7.68
CA LEU A 270 -18.99 2.09 6.74
C LEU A 270 -18.27 0.88 7.35
N GLY A 271 -17.52 1.05 8.44
CA GLY A 271 -16.77 -0.01 9.08
C GLY A 271 -15.46 -0.33 8.33
N SER A 272 -15.23 -1.61 7.98
CA SER A 272 -14.00 -2.12 7.37
C SER A 272 -12.77 -2.09 8.29
N ILE A 273 -12.98 -2.28 9.59
CA ILE A 273 -11.91 -2.47 10.57
C ILE A 273 -11.34 -3.89 10.49
N PRO A 274 -10.07 -4.14 10.82
CA PRO A 274 -9.57 -5.48 11.10
C PRO A 274 -10.01 -5.92 12.49
N GLY A 275 -10.20 -7.23 12.68
CA GLY A 275 -10.33 -7.81 14.02
C GLY A 275 -9.02 -7.63 14.83
N PRO A 276 -9.08 -7.43 16.16
CA PRO A 276 -7.87 -7.26 16.98
C PRO A 276 -6.88 -8.42 16.88
N GLN A 277 -7.36 -9.64 16.64
CA GLN A 277 -6.51 -10.80 16.41
C GLN A 277 -5.70 -10.67 15.12
N ASN A 278 -6.30 -10.17 14.04
CA ASN A 278 -5.58 -9.91 12.77
C ASN A 278 -4.51 -8.83 12.97
N SER A 279 -4.83 -7.78 13.71
CA SER A 279 -3.86 -6.74 14.06
C SER A 279 -2.71 -7.27 14.91
N TYR A 280 -2.98 -8.20 15.82
CA TYR A 280 -1.94 -8.87 16.59
C TYR A 280 -1.02 -9.72 15.70
N LEU A 281 -1.57 -10.51 14.75
CA LEU A 281 -0.75 -11.27 13.78
C LEU A 281 0.09 -10.32 12.94
N LEU A 282 -0.48 -9.21 12.47
CA LEU A 282 0.26 -8.16 11.77
C LEU A 282 1.40 -7.59 12.62
N ASN A 283 1.18 -7.37 13.93
CA ASN A 283 2.26 -6.90 14.82
C ASN A 283 3.44 -7.87 14.84
N ILE A 284 3.18 -9.18 14.91
CA ILE A 284 4.22 -10.21 14.86
C ILE A 284 4.99 -10.14 13.53
N GLY A 285 4.29 -9.98 12.41
CA GLY A 285 4.93 -9.79 11.10
C GLY A 285 5.81 -8.54 11.04
N LEU A 286 5.33 -7.42 11.58
CA LEU A 286 6.08 -6.15 11.60
C LEU A 286 7.37 -6.22 12.42
N GLU A 287 7.41 -7.02 13.49
CA GLU A 287 8.61 -7.15 14.34
C GLU A 287 9.84 -7.66 13.56
N THR A 288 9.63 -8.50 12.55
CA THR A 288 10.70 -9.05 11.70
C THR A 288 10.74 -8.46 10.30
N LEU A 289 9.94 -7.44 10.01
CA LEU A 289 9.81 -6.87 8.66
C LEU A 289 11.17 -6.45 8.08
N HIS A 290 11.99 -5.75 8.85
CA HIS A 290 13.31 -5.26 8.41
C HIS A 290 14.29 -6.40 8.03
N LEU A 291 14.23 -7.54 8.73
CA LEU A 291 15.04 -8.72 8.42
C LEU A 291 14.53 -9.42 7.16
N ARG A 292 13.21 -9.61 7.06
CA ARG A 292 12.59 -10.28 5.91
C ARG A 292 12.76 -9.46 4.63
N MET A 293 12.57 -8.14 4.68
CA MET A 293 12.75 -7.29 3.49
C MET A 293 14.16 -7.38 2.94
N ARG A 294 15.19 -7.37 3.80
CA ARG A 294 16.57 -7.56 3.37
C ARG A 294 16.74 -8.90 2.65
N GLN A 295 16.28 -9.99 3.26
CA GLN A 295 16.41 -11.33 2.67
C GLN A 295 15.64 -11.47 1.35
N HIS A 296 14.41 -10.91 1.26
CA HIS A 296 13.65 -10.88 0.01
C HIS A 296 14.40 -10.15 -1.10
N CYS A 297 14.97 -8.98 -0.80
CA CYS A 297 15.72 -8.19 -1.78
C CYS A 297 17.01 -8.89 -2.21
N ASP A 298 17.76 -9.46 -1.27
CA ASP A 298 19.01 -10.18 -1.56
C ASP A 298 18.75 -11.42 -2.43
N ASN A 299 17.71 -12.18 -2.12
CA ASN A 299 17.32 -13.34 -2.92
C ASN A 299 16.83 -12.93 -4.31
N ALA A 300 15.95 -11.91 -4.38
CA ALA A 300 15.41 -11.45 -5.66
C ALA A 300 16.49 -10.88 -6.58
N GLN A 301 17.47 -10.15 -6.04
CA GLN A 301 18.60 -9.67 -6.80
C GLN A 301 19.37 -10.82 -7.48
N LYS A 302 19.74 -11.86 -6.71
CA LYS A 302 20.46 -13.02 -7.24
C LYS A 302 19.64 -13.81 -8.26
N VAL A 303 18.34 -13.99 -7.98
CA VAL A 303 17.42 -14.67 -8.93
C VAL A 303 17.26 -13.86 -10.22
N ALA A 304 17.11 -12.53 -10.14
CA ALA A 304 17.01 -11.66 -11.30
C ALA A 304 18.27 -11.68 -12.16
N GLU A 305 19.46 -11.63 -11.54
CA GLU A 305 20.75 -11.73 -12.22
C GLU A 305 20.96 -13.09 -12.88
N TRP A 306 20.45 -14.17 -12.29
CA TRP A 306 20.47 -15.51 -12.86
C TRP A 306 19.50 -15.61 -14.05
N LEU A 307 18.26 -15.11 -13.92
CA LEU A 307 17.28 -15.07 -14.99
C LEU A 307 17.79 -14.27 -16.20
N GLU A 308 18.41 -13.12 -15.99
CA GLU A 308 18.94 -12.28 -17.05
C GLU A 308 19.99 -12.98 -17.90
N LYS A 309 20.78 -13.89 -17.30
CA LYS A 309 21.83 -14.66 -17.97
C LYS A 309 21.31 -15.95 -18.59
N ASN A 310 20.08 -16.34 -18.33
CA ASN A 310 19.54 -17.64 -18.79
C ASN A 310 19.07 -17.54 -20.24
N GLU A 311 19.60 -18.45 -21.09
CA GLU A 311 19.31 -18.46 -22.53
C GLU A 311 17.84 -18.67 -22.89
N LYS A 312 17.03 -19.26 -22.01
CA LYS A 312 15.58 -19.48 -22.21
C LYS A 312 14.72 -18.29 -21.79
N VAL A 313 15.29 -17.30 -21.10
CA VAL A 313 14.60 -16.08 -20.70
C VAL A 313 14.72 -15.03 -21.80
N ALA A 314 13.61 -14.41 -22.14
CA ALA A 314 13.55 -13.38 -23.17
C ALA A 314 13.81 -11.98 -22.61
N TRP A 315 13.29 -11.69 -21.43
CA TRP A 315 13.39 -10.40 -20.75
C TRP A 315 13.15 -10.55 -19.24
N VAL A 316 13.73 -9.64 -18.46
CA VAL A 316 13.54 -9.53 -17.01
C VAL A 316 13.28 -8.06 -16.66
N ASN A 317 12.23 -7.78 -15.90
CA ASN A 317 11.96 -6.47 -15.29
C ASN A 317 12.18 -6.57 -13.79
N TYR A 318 13.22 -5.96 -13.32
CA TYR A 318 13.56 -5.83 -11.91
C TYR A 318 14.47 -4.60 -11.72
N CYS A 319 13.97 -3.58 -11.06
CA CYS A 319 14.65 -2.29 -10.96
C CYS A 319 15.99 -2.32 -10.17
N GLY A 320 16.36 -3.47 -9.61
CA GLY A 320 17.68 -3.74 -9.05
C GLY A 320 18.74 -4.13 -10.08
N LEU A 321 18.37 -4.44 -11.34
CA LEU A 321 19.29 -4.76 -12.42
C LEU A 321 19.76 -3.48 -13.12
N PRO A 322 21.07 -3.29 -13.37
CA PRO A 322 21.58 -2.12 -14.13
C PRO A 322 21.03 -1.98 -15.54
N SER A 323 20.57 -3.08 -16.15
CA SER A 323 19.92 -3.13 -17.47
C SER A 323 18.46 -2.68 -17.46
N ASP A 324 17.81 -2.62 -16.29
CA ASP A 324 16.39 -2.26 -16.16
C ASP A 324 16.21 -0.75 -16.41
N LYS A 325 15.17 -0.41 -17.15
CA LYS A 325 14.80 0.99 -17.45
C LYS A 325 14.62 1.85 -16.20
N TYR A 326 14.15 1.26 -15.12
CA TYR A 326 13.85 1.94 -13.86
C TYR A 326 15.00 1.86 -12.84
N TYR A 327 16.18 1.35 -13.22
CA TYR A 327 17.31 1.21 -12.32
C TYR A 327 17.66 2.52 -11.59
N ALA A 328 17.75 3.64 -12.33
CA ALA A 328 18.07 4.94 -11.75
C ALA A 328 17.03 5.40 -10.70
N LEU A 329 15.75 5.22 -10.98
CA LEU A 329 14.69 5.49 -10.01
C LEU A 329 14.72 4.50 -8.83
N GLY A 330 15.03 3.23 -9.10
CA GLY A 330 15.26 2.22 -8.07
C GLY A 330 16.38 2.64 -7.11
N GLN A 331 17.52 3.08 -7.62
CA GLN A 331 18.62 3.58 -6.79
C GLN A 331 18.25 4.84 -6.00
N LYS A 332 17.41 5.72 -6.56
CA LYS A 332 16.95 6.94 -5.90
C LYS A 332 15.99 6.64 -4.74
N TYR A 333 14.94 5.86 -4.99
CA TYR A 333 13.82 5.70 -4.04
C TYR A 333 13.94 4.47 -3.13
N LEU A 334 14.73 3.48 -3.53
CA LEU A 334 14.82 2.15 -2.90
C LEU A 334 16.26 1.80 -2.46
N PRO A 335 16.92 2.67 -1.67
CA PRO A 335 18.33 2.51 -1.33
C PRO A 335 18.65 1.23 -0.52
N ASN A 336 17.64 0.62 0.11
CA ASN A 336 17.76 -0.58 0.93
C ASN A 336 17.38 -1.87 0.20
N GLY A 337 17.08 -1.79 -1.11
CA GLY A 337 16.68 -2.91 -1.97
C GLY A 337 15.33 -2.71 -2.65
N SER A 338 15.16 -3.35 -3.80
CA SER A 338 14.04 -3.08 -4.71
C SER A 338 12.72 -3.70 -4.27
N CYS A 339 12.67 -4.93 -3.95
CA CYS A 339 11.62 -5.78 -3.33
C CYS A 339 11.86 -7.25 -3.73
N GLY A 340 10.98 -8.17 -3.35
CA GLY A 340 11.07 -9.58 -3.73
C GLY A 340 10.31 -9.95 -5.01
N VAL A 341 9.76 -9.01 -5.76
CA VAL A 341 8.92 -9.31 -6.95
C VAL A 341 9.68 -9.04 -8.23
N ILE A 342 9.74 -10.06 -9.09
CA ILE A 342 10.37 -10.04 -10.41
C ILE A 342 9.30 -10.32 -11.45
N ALA A 343 9.29 -9.59 -12.57
CA ALA A 343 8.54 -9.93 -13.75
C ALA A 343 9.51 -10.36 -14.87
N PHE A 344 9.22 -11.47 -15.54
CA PHE A 344 10.04 -11.94 -16.66
C PHE A 344 9.20 -12.69 -17.68
N GLY A 345 9.73 -12.87 -18.88
CA GLY A 345 9.14 -13.65 -19.95
C GLY A 345 10.12 -14.69 -20.49
N LEU A 346 9.59 -15.84 -20.94
CA LEU A 346 10.36 -16.90 -21.58
C LEU A 346 10.43 -16.72 -23.10
N LYS A 347 11.48 -17.23 -23.71
CA LYS A 347 11.57 -17.40 -25.17
C LYS A 347 10.68 -18.61 -25.55
N GLY A 348 9.48 -18.32 -26.00
CA GLY A 348 8.53 -19.37 -26.36
C GLY A 348 7.10 -18.84 -26.40
N SER A 349 6.16 -19.77 -26.29
CA SER A 349 4.73 -19.51 -26.30
C SER A 349 4.17 -19.36 -24.88
N ARG A 350 2.89 -18.98 -24.80
CA ARG A 350 2.13 -19.00 -23.54
C ARG A 350 2.08 -20.41 -22.91
N GLU A 351 2.00 -21.44 -23.74
CA GLU A 351 2.01 -22.83 -23.32
C GLU A 351 3.35 -23.22 -22.67
N ASP A 352 4.46 -22.66 -23.14
CA ASP A 352 5.78 -22.91 -22.54
C ASP A 352 5.87 -22.25 -21.15
N ALA A 353 5.31 -21.05 -21.00
CA ALA A 353 5.21 -20.39 -19.68
C ALA A 353 4.34 -21.20 -18.70
N ILE A 354 3.22 -21.76 -19.15
CA ILE A 354 2.36 -22.64 -18.33
C ILE A 354 3.10 -23.91 -17.92
N LYS A 355 3.76 -24.60 -18.88
CA LYS A 355 4.55 -25.80 -18.59
C LYS A 355 5.67 -25.54 -17.58
N PHE A 356 6.36 -24.43 -17.74
CA PHE A 356 7.39 -24.01 -16.78
C PHE A 356 6.81 -23.91 -15.36
N ILE A 357 5.73 -23.17 -15.21
CA ILE A 357 5.08 -22.96 -13.89
C ILE A 357 4.59 -24.29 -13.29
N ASP A 358 3.97 -25.15 -14.12
CA ASP A 358 3.44 -26.44 -13.69
C ASP A 358 4.55 -27.47 -13.36
N SER A 359 5.79 -27.20 -13.79
CA SER A 359 6.96 -28.08 -13.55
C SER A 359 7.76 -27.70 -12.31
N LEU A 360 7.40 -26.63 -11.63
CA LEU A 360 8.07 -26.21 -10.38
C LEU A 360 7.76 -27.21 -9.25
N ASP A 361 8.75 -27.47 -8.40
CA ASP A 361 8.66 -28.46 -7.32
C ASP A 361 8.09 -27.85 -6.03
N PHE A 362 8.77 -26.85 -5.45
CA PHE A 362 8.30 -26.22 -4.22
C PHE A 362 7.77 -24.80 -4.40
N VAL A 363 8.13 -24.11 -5.49
CA VAL A 363 7.58 -22.79 -5.78
C VAL A 363 6.08 -22.88 -6.07
N SER A 364 5.26 -22.27 -5.26
CA SER A 364 3.81 -22.46 -5.27
C SER A 364 3.10 -21.56 -6.29
N ILE A 365 2.14 -22.12 -7.03
CA ILE A 365 1.24 -21.36 -7.89
C ILE A 365 0.12 -20.76 -7.02
N VAL A 366 0.19 -19.48 -6.72
CA VAL A 366 -0.83 -18.77 -5.93
C VAL A 366 -1.04 -17.34 -6.42
N THR A 367 -2.22 -16.81 -6.19
CA THR A 367 -2.52 -15.39 -6.49
C THR A 367 -1.84 -14.44 -5.52
N HIS A 368 -1.40 -14.95 -4.37
CA HIS A 368 -0.69 -14.18 -3.34
C HIS A 368 0.69 -13.73 -3.83
N VAL A 369 1.31 -12.82 -3.10
CA VAL A 369 2.62 -12.21 -3.38
C VAL A 369 3.17 -11.64 -2.08
N ALA A 370 4.50 -11.51 -2.00
CA ALA A 370 5.15 -10.93 -0.84
C ALA A 370 4.97 -11.75 0.46
N ASP A 371 5.17 -13.04 0.32
CA ASP A 371 5.14 -14.05 1.39
C ASP A 371 6.57 -14.54 1.67
N ALA A 372 6.80 -15.10 2.83
CA ALA A 372 8.05 -15.78 3.18
C ALA A 372 8.40 -16.92 2.21
N ARG A 373 7.38 -17.52 1.58
CA ARG A 373 7.51 -18.57 0.56
C ARG A 373 7.58 -17.98 -0.84
N THR A 374 8.46 -18.55 -1.66
CA THR A 374 8.51 -18.21 -3.10
C THR A 374 7.24 -18.69 -3.80
N CYS A 375 6.64 -17.83 -4.59
CA CYS A 375 5.43 -18.14 -5.35
C CYS A 375 5.43 -17.49 -6.72
N VAL A 376 4.65 -18.08 -7.63
CA VAL A 376 4.61 -17.72 -9.05
C VAL A 376 3.17 -17.53 -9.54
N LEU A 377 3.02 -16.67 -10.53
CA LEU A 377 1.76 -16.45 -11.24
C LEU A 377 2.03 -16.09 -12.70
N HIS A 378 1.23 -16.65 -13.64
CA HIS A 378 1.16 -16.18 -15.01
C HIS A 378 -0.15 -15.40 -15.23
N PRO A 379 -0.15 -14.07 -15.20
CA PRO A 379 -1.37 -13.26 -15.20
C PRO A 379 -2.30 -13.57 -16.37
N ALA A 380 -1.76 -13.72 -17.58
CA ALA A 380 -2.54 -13.96 -18.79
C ALA A 380 -3.35 -15.27 -18.77
N SER A 381 -2.89 -16.30 -18.04
CA SER A 381 -3.61 -17.58 -17.90
C SER A 381 -4.44 -17.67 -16.62
N HIS A 382 -4.19 -16.80 -15.65
CA HIS A 382 -4.81 -16.85 -14.32
C HIS A 382 -5.70 -15.63 -14.06
N THR A 383 -5.15 -14.56 -13.51
CA THR A 383 -5.91 -13.41 -13.00
C THR A 383 -6.50 -12.50 -14.08
N HIS A 384 -5.95 -12.51 -15.30
CA HIS A 384 -6.36 -11.69 -16.43
C HIS A 384 -6.86 -12.53 -17.63
N ARG A 385 -7.18 -13.79 -17.40
CA ARG A 385 -7.57 -14.75 -18.46
C ARG A 385 -8.78 -14.32 -19.30
N GLN A 386 -9.56 -13.36 -18.84
CA GLN A 386 -10.72 -12.83 -19.57
C GLN A 386 -10.33 -11.75 -20.59
N LEU A 387 -9.09 -11.23 -20.54
CA LEU A 387 -8.60 -10.20 -21.43
C LEU A 387 -7.97 -10.82 -22.69
N THR A 388 -8.15 -10.14 -23.83
CA THR A 388 -7.39 -10.43 -25.05
C THR A 388 -5.93 -9.98 -24.90
N ASP A 389 -5.05 -10.44 -25.79
CA ASP A 389 -3.64 -10.03 -25.76
C ASP A 389 -3.44 -8.52 -25.98
N GLU A 390 -4.34 -7.87 -26.72
CA GLU A 390 -4.35 -6.41 -26.87
C GLU A 390 -4.72 -5.72 -25.56
N GLN A 391 -5.80 -6.16 -24.92
CA GLN A 391 -6.24 -5.65 -23.64
C GLN A 391 -5.20 -5.90 -22.52
N LEU A 392 -4.49 -7.03 -22.56
CA LEU A 392 -3.38 -7.31 -21.66
C LEU A 392 -2.26 -6.29 -21.82
N ARG A 393 -1.84 -5.98 -23.06
CA ARG A 393 -0.80 -4.98 -23.34
C ARG A 393 -1.23 -3.57 -22.91
N GLU A 394 -2.48 -3.20 -23.16
CA GLU A 394 -3.06 -1.93 -22.71
C GLU A 394 -3.07 -1.81 -21.17
N ALA A 395 -3.27 -2.91 -20.47
CA ALA A 395 -3.19 -3.01 -19.02
C ALA A 395 -1.74 -3.11 -18.49
N GLY A 396 -0.73 -3.01 -19.37
CA GLY A 396 0.68 -3.10 -19.00
C GLY A 396 1.15 -4.52 -18.61
N VAL A 397 0.38 -5.55 -19.01
CA VAL A 397 0.69 -6.97 -18.75
C VAL A 397 1.05 -7.64 -20.06
N ALA A 398 2.33 -8.01 -20.25
CA ALA A 398 2.72 -8.79 -21.42
C ALA A 398 2.06 -10.19 -21.39
N PRO A 399 1.60 -10.73 -22.55
CA PRO A 399 0.95 -12.06 -22.59
C PRO A 399 1.84 -13.21 -22.11
N ASP A 400 3.16 -13.05 -22.16
CA ASP A 400 4.19 -13.99 -21.73
C ASP A 400 4.73 -13.68 -20.31
N LEU A 401 4.19 -12.67 -19.63
CA LEU A 401 4.66 -12.24 -18.32
C LEU A 401 4.46 -13.33 -17.26
N ILE A 402 5.54 -13.71 -16.62
CA ILE A 402 5.55 -14.51 -15.39
C ILE A 402 5.92 -13.58 -14.23
N ARG A 403 5.10 -13.53 -13.19
CA ARG A 403 5.39 -12.82 -11.94
C ARG A 403 5.91 -13.81 -10.92
N LEU A 404 7.14 -13.66 -10.50
CA LEU A 404 7.78 -14.41 -9.42
C LEU A 404 7.86 -13.53 -8.17
N SER A 405 7.30 -13.98 -7.07
CA SER A 405 7.49 -13.39 -5.75
C SER A 405 8.50 -14.23 -4.98
N VAL A 406 9.72 -13.75 -4.91
CA VAL A 406 10.84 -14.45 -4.29
C VAL A 406 10.71 -14.38 -2.77
N GLY A 407 10.73 -15.54 -2.12
CA GLY A 407 10.65 -15.70 -0.68
C GLY A 407 12.00 -15.55 0.03
N ILE A 408 12.05 -16.06 1.25
CA ILE A 408 13.24 -15.99 2.11
C ILE A 408 13.92 -17.36 2.30
N GLU A 409 13.59 -18.33 1.45
CA GLU A 409 14.26 -19.63 1.40
C GLU A 409 15.75 -19.46 1.00
N ASN A 410 16.51 -20.54 1.05
CA ASN A 410 17.85 -20.54 0.47
C ASN A 410 17.78 -20.24 -1.02
N VAL A 411 18.53 -19.25 -1.48
CA VAL A 411 18.46 -18.75 -2.87
C VAL A 411 18.92 -19.81 -3.88
N ASP A 412 19.86 -20.67 -3.50
CA ASP A 412 20.35 -21.73 -4.40
C ASP A 412 19.26 -22.79 -4.66
N ASP A 413 18.43 -23.08 -3.64
CA ASP A 413 17.27 -23.97 -3.80
C ASP A 413 16.21 -23.35 -4.73
N ILE A 414 15.94 -22.03 -4.58
CA ILE A 414 15.03 -21.30 -5.46
C ILE A 414 15.52 -21.39 -6.92
N ILE A 415 16.81 -21.09 -7.15
CA ILE A 415 17.41 -21.14 -8.48
C ILE A 415 17.40 -22.56 -9.05
N ALA A 416 17.68 -23.57 -8.22
CA ALA A 416 17.65 -24.96 -8.66
C ALA A 416 16.25 -25.41 -9.10
N ASP A 417 15.19 -24.97 -8.40
CA ASP A 417 13.81 -25.26 -8.79
C ASP A 417 13.43 -24.58 -10.12
N LEU A 418 13.80 -23.30 -10.28
CA LEU A 418 13.61 -22.59 -11.55
C LEU A 418 14.40 -23.24 -12.70
N GLU A 419 15.64 -23.68 -12.46
CA GLU A 419 16.50 -24.30 -13.45
C GLU A 419 15.97 -25.65 -13.92
N GLN A 420 15.49 -26.50 -12.98
CA GLN A 420 14.94 -27.79 -13.34
C GLN A 420 13.64 -27.66 -14.17
N ALA A 421 12.81 -26.66 -13.88
CA ALA A 421 11.57 -26.37 -14.58
C ALA A 421 11.81 -25.76 -15.98
N LEU A 422 12.97 -25.17 -16.23
CA LEU A 422 13.39 -24.67 -17.55
C LEU A 422 14.03 -25.75 -18.45
N LYS A 423 14.26 -26.97 -17.98
CA LYS A 423 14.82 -28.06 -18.81
C LYS A 423 13.80 -28.55 -19.82
#